data_37d3280723245d1e8f325b342e81c9b9
#
_entry.id   37d3280723245d1e8f325b342e81c9b9
#
_cell.length_a   1.000
_cell.length_b   1.000
_cell.length_c   1.000
_cell.angle_alpha   90.00
_cell.angle_beta   90.00
_cell.angle_gamma   90.00
#
_symmetry.space_group_name_H-M   'P 1'
#
loop_
_entity.id
_entity.type
_entity.pdbx_description
1 polymer ?
#
loop_
_entity_poly.entity_id
_entity_poly.type
_entity_poly.pdbx_seq_one_letter_code
_entity_poly.pdbx_strand_id
1 'polypeptide(L)'
;MHLVETTAERSVKERYARGAGAVEAALCCPVEYDPRYLEVIPEDVLERDYGCGDPSRHLAPGETVLDLGSGTGKICFIASQVVGPEGRVIGVDMTDEMLDIARGAAPLVAERLEYANVEFRRGRIQDLALDLDRLDRALAETPVT
;
A
#
# COMPACT_ATOMS: atom_id res chain seq x y z
N MET A 1 -20.22 -5.33 -16.43
CA MET A 1 -20.67 -5.18 -15.03
C MET A 1 -20.12 -3.89 -14.48
N HIS A 2 -20.97 -2.90 -14.23
CA HIS A 2 -20.52 -1.68 -13.55
C HIS A 2 -20.40 -1.98 -12.05
N LEU A 3 -19.18 -1.89 -11.53
CA LEU A 3 -18.98 -1.82 -10.08
C LEU A 3 -19.51 -0.47 -9.61
N VAL A 4 -20.66 -0.48 -8.97
CA VAL A 4 -21.23 0.74 -8.39
C VAL A 4 -20.44 1.07 -7.14
N GLU A 5 -19.57 2.07 -7.25
CA GLU A 5 -18.88 2.63 -6.08
C GLU A 5 -19.90 3.33 -5.18
N THR A 6 -19.93 2.95 -3.92
CA THR A 6 -20.81 3.60 -2.94
C THR A 6 -20.35 5.03 -2.66
N THR A 7 -21.27 5.89 -2.19
CA THR A 7 -20.92 7.27 -1.80
C THR A 7 -19.82 7.30 -0.73
N ALA A 8 -19.89 6.37 0.22
CA ALA A 8 -18.88 6.26 1.28
C ALA A 8 -17.49 5.88 0.72
N GLU A 9 -17.45 4.90 -0.18
CA GLU A 9 -16.20 4.49 -0.84
C GLU A 9 -15.59 5.62 -1.66
N ARG A 10 -16.40 6.35 -2.39
CA ARG A 10 -15.96 7.52 -3.17
C ARG A 10 -15.37 8.59 -2.26
N SER A 11 -16.04 8.93 -1.16
CA SER A 11 -15.55 9.93 -0.21
C SER A 11 -14.22 9.52 0.42
N VAL A 12 -14.06 8.25 0.79
CA VAL A 12 -12.80 7.72 1.32
C VAL A 12 -11.70 7.79 0.27
N LYS A 13 -11.97 7.31 -0.93
CA LYS A 13 -11.02 7.33 -2.05
C LYS A 13 -10.55 8.74 -2.40
N GLU A 14 -11.47 9.68 -2.52
CA GLU A 14 -11.16 11.09 -2.81
C GLU A 14 -10.32 11.74 -1.70
N ARG A 15 -10.61 11.42 -0.43
CA ARG A 15 -9.85 11.94 0.70
C ARG A 15 -8.41 11.46 0.69
N TYR A 16 -8.19 10.17 0.50
CA TYR A 16 -6.84 9.58 0.45
C TYR A 16 -6.09 9.96 -0.82
N ALA A 17 -6.75 10.09 -1.96
CA ALA A 17 -6.15 10.59 -3.20
C ALA A 17 -5.63 12.02 -3.04
N ARG A 18 -6.40 12.89 -2.37
CA ARG A 18 -5.94 14.25 -2.04
C ARG A 18 -4.75 14.24 -1.08
N GLY A 19 -4.78 13.36 -0.07
CA GLY A 19 -3.66 13.17 0.85
C GLY A 19 -2.39 12.70 0.17
N ALA A 20 -2.49 11.86 -0.87
CA ALA A 20 -1.35 11.44 -1.68
C ALA A 20 -0.76 12.60 -2.50
N GLY A 21 -1.60 13.55 -2.94
CA GLY A 21 -1.18 14.73 -3.68
C GLY A 21 -0.54 15.83 -2.83
N ALA A 22 -0.84 15.86 -1.53
CA ALA A 22 -0.34 16.86 -0.59
C ALA A 22 -0.35 16.31 0.84
N VAL A 23 0.58 16.77 1.67
CA VAL A 23 0.59 16.42 3.10
C VAL A 23 -0.60 17.08 3.80
N GLU A 24 -1.40 16.28 4.49
CA GLU A 24 -2.56 16.75 5.24
C GLU A 24 -2.41 16.36 6.72
N ALA A 25 -2.10 17.35 7.57
CA ALA A 25 -1.83 17.14 9.00
C ALA A 25 -2.99 16.48 9.75
N ALA A 26 -4.22 16.74 9.33
CA ALA A 26 -5.43 16.15 9.94
C ALA A 26 -5.54 14.62 9.76
N LEU A 27 -4.79 14.04 8.83
CA LEU A 27 -4.73 12.59 8.59
C LEU A 27 -3.54 11.92 9.27
N CYS A 28 -2.59 12.71 9.80
CA CYS A 28 -1.40 12.18 10.46
C CYS A 28 -1.71 11.76 11.89
N CYS A 29 -1.37 10.52 12.24
CA CYS A 29 -1.41 10.01 13.60
C CYS A 29 0.03 9.88 14.12
N PRO A 30 0.36 10.45 15.30
CA PRO A 30 1.68 10.28 15.88
C PRO A 30 1.87 8.82 16.33
N VAL A 31 2.78 8.13 15.66
CA VAL A 31 3.18 6.76 15.99
C VAL A 31 4.70 6.70 15.99
N GLU A 32 5.25 6.14 17.06
CA GLU A 32 6.69 5.90 17.15
C GLU A 32 7.02 4.54 16.52
N TYR A 33 7.84 4.57 15.48
CA TYR A 33 8.40 3.40 14.84
C TYR A 33 9.88 3.26 15.20
N ASP A 34 10.41 2.05 15.10
CA ASP A 34 11.86 1.84 15.22
C ASP A 34 12.57 2.57 14.07
N PRO A 35 13.45 3.55 14.38
CA PRO A 35 14.13 4.35 13.35
C PRO A 35 14.90 3.52 12.34
N ARG A 36 15.39 2.34 12.71
CA ARG A 36 16.16 1.46 11.83
C ARG A 36 15.36 1.01 10.61
N TYR A 37 14.04 0.80 10.79
CA TYR A 37 13.17 0.40 9.69
C TYR A 37 12.79 1.55 8.77
N LEU A 38 12.93 2.78 9.22
CA LEU A 38 12.59 3.96 8.44
C LEU A 38 13.71 4.39 7.48
N GLU A 39 14.96 4.04 7.77
CA GLU A 39 16.14 4.51 7.02
C GLU A 39 16.11 4.11 5.54
N VAL A 40 15.55 2.95 5.20
CA VAL A 40 15.48 2.46 3.82
C VAL A 40 14.26 2.98 3.06
N ILE A 41 13.30 3.60 3.75
CA ILE A 41 12.03 4.04 3.18
C ILE A 41 12.18 5.46 2.61
N PRO A 42 11.83 5.69 1.34
CA PRO A 42 11.85 7.03 0.76
C PRO A 42 10.97 8.04 1.51
N GLU A 43 11.40 9.28 1.54
CA GLU A 43 10.76 10.34 2.31
C GLU A 43 9.33 10.61 1.85
N ASP A 44 9.04 10.55 0.57
CA ASP A 44 7.69 10.75 0.02
C ASP A 44 6.68 9.69 0.49
N VAL A 45 7.14 8.48 0.81
CA VAL A 45 6.33 7.45 1.46
C VAL A 45 6.01 7.85 2.90
N LEU A 46 7.02 8.29 3.65
CA LEU A 46 6.87 8.65 5.06
C LEU A 46 6.01 9.90 5.24
N GLU A 47 6.19 10.91 4.40
CA GLU A 47 5.45 12.18 4.48
C GLU A 47 3.96 12.04 4.19
N ARG A 48 3.57 11.07 3.35
CA ARG A 48 2.20 10.84 2.92
C ARG A 48 1.56 9.62 3.56
N ASP A 49 2.14 9.14 4.65
CA ASP A 49 1.55 8.05 5.43
C ASP A 49 0.56 8.60 6.45
N TYR A 50 -0.65 8.07 6.40
CA TYR A 50 -1.75 8.45 7.29
C TYR A 50 -2.21 7.28 8.18
N GLY A 51 -1.37 6.29 8.35
CA GLY A 51 -1.63 5.12 9.19
C GLY A 51 -1.60 5.45 10.69
N CYS A 52 -2.38 4.72 11.46
CA CYS A 52 -2.58 4.91 12.89
C CYS A 52 -2.19 3.65 13.66
N GLY A 53 -0.92 3.34 13.77
CA GLY A 53 -0.42 2.22 14.53
C GLY A 53 0.78 1.53 13.92
N ASP A 54 1.38 0.64 14.68
CA ASP A 54 2.50 -0.17 14.24
C ASP A 54 2.19 -1.67 14.41
N PRO A 55 1.54 -2.28 13.40
CA PRO A 55 1.26 -3.71 13.45
C PRO A 55 2.50 -4.57 13.22
N SER A 56 3.61 -4.01 12.76
CA SER A 56 4.83 -4.75 12.45
C SER A 56 5.43 -5.45 13.68
N ARG A 57 5.16 -4.93 14.87
CA ARG A 57 5.59 -5.52 16.15
C ARG A 57 5.03 -6.93 16.41
N HIS A 58 4.00 -7.32 15.69
CA HIS A 58 3.36 -8.63 15.82
C HIS A 58 3.83 -9.64 14.78
N LEU A 59 4.74 -9.25 13.91
CA LEU A 59 5.25 -10.07 12.82
C LEU A 59 6.49 -10.86 13.25
N ALA A 60 6.71 -11.99 12.58
CA ALA A 60 7.88 -12.84 12.78
C ALA A 60 8.61 -13.10 11.46
N PRO A 61 9.93 -13.40 11.50
CA PRO A 61 10.68 -13.77 10.30
C PRO A 61 10.06 -14.93 9.53
N GLY A 62 10.04 -14.81 8.19
CA GLY A 62 9.53 -15.84 7.29
C GLY A 62 8.03 -15.80 7.03
N GLU A 63 7.29 -14.93 7.70
CA GLU A 63 5.83 -14.83 7.50
C GLU A 63 5.44 -14.22 6.17
N THR A 64 4.23 -14.58 5.70
CA THR A 64 3.53 -13.88 4.62
C THR A 64 2.51 -12.92 5.21
N VAL A 65 2.64 -11.66 4.89
CA VAL A 65 1.82 -10.57 5.41
C VAL A 65 0.91 -10.02 4.34
N LEU A 66 -0.35 -9.81 4.68
CA LEU A 66 -1.32 -9.09 3.86
C LEU A 66 -1.69 -7.79 4.58
N ASP A 67 -1.36 -6.65 3.98
CA ASP A 67 -1.70 -5.32 4.49
C ASP A 67 -2.87 -4.74 3.70
N LEU A 68 -4.02 -4.65 4.34
CA LEU A 68 -5.25 -4.13 3.75
C LEU A 68 -5.38 -2.63 4.01
N GLY A 69 -5.44 -1.85 2.93
CA GLY A 69 -5.36 -0.40 3.00
C GLY A 69 -3.91 0.07 3.17
N SER A 70 -3.02 -0.45 2.34
CA SER A 70 -1.57 -0.26 2.47
C SER A 70 -1.08 1.18 2.23
N GLY A 71 -1.89 2.03 1.61
CA GLY A 71 -1.55 3.42 1.34
C GLY A 71 -0.26 3.56 0.53
N THR A 72 0.65 4.40 0.99
CA THR A 72 1.97 4.62 0.35
C THR A 72 2.97 3.50 0.62
N GLY A 73 2.61 2.51 1.45
CA GLY A 73 3.40 1.31 1.68
C GLY A 73 4.34 1.34 2.88
N LYS A 74 4.30 2.36 3.74
CA LYS A 74 5.21 2.45 4.88
C LYS A 74 5.21 1.18 5.73
N ILE A 75 4.03 0.70 6.14
CA ILE A 75 3.91 -0.52 6.95
C ILE A 75 4.41 -1.75 6.17
N CYS A 76 4.13 -1.83 4.88
CA CYS A 76 4.65 -2.91 4.03
C CYS A 76 6.19 -2.93 4.00
N PHE A 77 6.83 -1.78 3.91
CA PHE A 77 8.29 -1.69 3.90
C PHE A 77 8.91 -1.98 5.26
N ILE A 78 8.25 -1.62 6.35
CA ILE A 78 8.67 -2.04 7.70
C ILE A 78 8.49 -3.55 7.85
N ALA A 79 7.32 -4.08 7.50
CA ALA A 79 7.03 -5.51 7.54
C ALA A 79 8.03 -6.34 6.72
N SER A 80 8.40 -5.85 5.53
CA SER A 80 9.42 -6.44 4.67
C SER A 80 10.73 -6.73 5.42
N GLN A 81 11.15 -5.79 6.25
CA GLN A 81 12.38 -5.92 7.02
C GLN A 81 12.24 -6.87 8.21
N VAL A 82 11.07 -6.90 8.84
CA VAL A 82 10.78 -7.81 9.95
C VAL A 82 10.69 -9.26 9.48
N VAL A 83 9.95 -9.53 8.40
CA VAL A 83 9.81 -10.90 7.88
C VAL A 83 11.03 -11.38 7.13
N GLY A 84 11.85 -10.47 6.64
CA GLY A 84 13.12 -10.77 5.97
C GLY A 84 12.97 -11.38 4.57
N PRO A 85 14.11 -11.80 3.95
CA PRO A 85 14.12 -12.28 2.55
C PRO A 85 13.35 -13.58 2.33
N GLU A 86 13.11 -14.38 3.36
CA GLU A 86 12.29 -15.60 3.31
C GLU A 86 10.79 -15.33 3.49
N GLY A 87 10.42 -14.11 3.91
CA GLY A 87 9.03 -13.68 4.05
C GLY A 87 8.49 -13.02 2.79
N ARG A 88 7.22 -12.65 2.84
CA ARG A 88 6.53 -11.95 1.75
C ARG A 88 5.53 -10.95 2.30
N VAL A 89 5.44 -9.80 1.64
CA VAL A 89 4.46 -8.76 1.98
C VAL A 89 3.63 -8.40 0.76
N ILE A 90 2.32 -8.38 0.94
CA ILE A 90 1.36 -7.98 -0.09
C ILE A 90 0.56 -6.81 0.46
N GLY A 91 0.73 -5.63 -0.15
CA GLY A 91 -0.07 -4.45 0.14
C GLY A 91 -1.25 -4.35 -0.83
N VAL A 92 -2.44 -4.08 -0.30
CA VAL A 92 -3.65 -3.88 -1.09
C VAL A 92 -4.23 -2.51 -0.78
N ASP A 93 -4.46 -1.71 -1.81
CA ASP A 93 -5.14 -0.42 -1.71
C ASP A 93 -6.02 -0.20 -2.94
N MET A 94 -7.06 0.62 -2.81
CA MET A 94 -7.94 0.97 -3.92
C MET A 94 -7.60 2.32 -4.55
N THR A 95 -6.69 3.08 -3.96
CA THR A 95 -6.33 4.44 -4.36
C THR A 95 -5.11 4.43 -5.26
N ASP A 96 -5.30 4.76 -6.54
CA ASP A 96 -4.23 4.73 -7.54
C ASP A 96 -3.06 5.63 -7.18
N GLU A 97 -3.33 6.83 -6.66
CA GLU A 97 -2.32 7.81 -6.25
C GLU A 97 -1.41 7.28 -5.13
N MET A 98 -1.99 6.55 -4.16
CA MET A 98 -1.22 5.89 -3.10
C MET A 98 -0.38 4.74 -3.64
N LEU A 99 -0.98 3.90 -4.50
CA LEU A 99 -0.29 2.78 -5.13
C LEU A 99 0.86 3.23 -6.02
N ASP A 100 0.71 4.33 -6.74
CA ASP A 100 1.77 4.88 -7.58
C ASP A 100 3.00 5.26 -6.75
N ILE A 101 2.80 5.87 -5.58
CA ILE A 101 3.87 6.19 -4.63
C ILE A 101 4.53 4.90 -4.11
N ALA A 102 3.72 3.94 -3.66
CA ALA A 102 4.20 2.67 -3.12
C ALA A 102 4.98 1.85 -4.15
N ARG A 103 4.44 1.72 -5.35
CA ARG A 103 5.08 1.00 -6.47
C ARG A 103 6.34 1.70 -6.97
N GLY A 104 6.37 3.02 -6.94
CA GLY A 104 7.56 3.80 -7.28
C GLY A 104 8.69 3.65 -6.26
N ALA A 105 8.35 3.50 -4.98
CA ALA A 105 9.31 3.32 -3.90
C ALA A 105 9.85 1.88 -3.79
N ALA A 106 9.07 0.87 -4.17
CA ALA A 106 9.43 -0.53 -3.99
C ALA A 106 10.79 -0.94 -4.60
N PRO A 107 11.15 -0.54 -5.84
CA PRO A 107 12.46 -0.87 -6.38
C PRO A 107 13.63 -0.28 -5.59
N LEU A 108 13.48 0.94 -5.10
CA LEU A 108 14.50 1.62 -4.30
C LEU A 108 14.69 0.96 -2.93
N VAL A 109 13.60 0.57 -2.29
CA VAL A 109 13.66 -0.18 -1.03
C VAL A 109 14.31 -1.55 -1.25
N ALA A 110 13.94 -2.25 -2.31
CA ALA A 110 14.53 -3.54 -2.68
C ALA A 110 16.04 -3.43 -2.93
N GLU A 111 16.50 -2.38 -3.61
CA GLU A 111 17.92 -2.12 -3.81
C GLU A 111 18.66 -1.91 -2.48
N ARG A 112 18.08 -1.10 -1.58
CA ARG A 112 18.68 -0.83 -0.27
C ARG A 112 18.71 -2.03 0.66
N LEU A 113 17.72 -2.91 0.56
CA LEU A 113 17.62 -4.13 1.36
C LEU A 113 18.38 -5.32 0.74
N GLU A 114 18.72 -5.24 -0.55
CA GLU A 114 19.33 -6.33 -1.34
C GLU A 114 18.39 -7.54 -1.51
N TYR A 115 17.08 -7.36 -1.33
CA TYR A 115 16.03 -8.35 -1.65
C TYR A 115 14.70 -7.66 -1.95
N ALA A 116 13.84 -8.32 -2.73
CA ALA A 116 12.53 -7.86 -3.11
C ALA A 116 11.45 -8.85 -2.63
N ASN A 117 10.70 -8.49 -1.61
CA ASN A 117 9.65 -9.33 -1.04
C ASN A 117 8.32 -8.60 -0.82
N VAL A 118 8.18 -7.39 -1.40
CA VAL A 118 6.95 -6.59 -1.31
C VAL A 118 6.32 -6.46 -2.68
N GLU A 119 5.02 -6.68 -2.77
CA GLU A 119 4.22 -6.36 -3.94
C GLU A 119 2.99 -5.55 -3.55
N PHE A 120 2.53 -4.70 -4.46
CA PHE A 120 1.32 -3.89 -4.27
C PHE A 120 0.27 -4.24 -5.31
N ARG A 121 -0.97 -4.44 -4.85
CA ARG A 121 -2.12 -4.77 -5.68
C ARG A 121 -3.23 -3.76 -5.48
N ARG A 122 -3.88 -3.38 -6.58
CA ARG A 122 -5.09 -2.60 -6.51
C ARG A 122 -6.27 -3.53 -6.24
N GLY A 123 -6.98 -3.28 -5.15
CA GLY A 123 -8.11 -4.11 -4.76
C GLY A 123 -9.01 -3.39 -3.77
N ARG A 124 -10.18 -3.97 -3.57
CA ARG A 124 -11.15 -3.54 -2.57
C ARG A 124 -11.07 -4.48 -1.37
N ILE A 125 -10.90 -3.93 -0.17
CA ILE A 125 -10.84 -4.75 1.05
C ILE A 125 -12.14 -5.50 1.33
N GLN A 126 -13.27 -5.03 0.78
CA GLN A 126 -14.56 -5.68 0.88
C GLN A 126 -14.69 -6.91 -0.04
N ASP A 127 -13.88 -7.00 -1.07
CA ASP A 127 -13.89 -8.10 -2.02
C ASP A 127 -12.50 -8.36 -2.61
N LEU A 128 -11.72 -9.15 -1.89
CA LEU A 128 -10.35 -9.51 -2.27
C LEU A 128 -10.28 -10.55 -3.39
N ALA A 129 -11.40 -11.20 -3.71
CA ALA A 129 -11.46 -12.11 -4.86
C ALA A 129 -11.43 -11.34 -6.19
N LEU A 130 -11.74 -10.05 -6.16
CA LEU A 130 -11.74 -9.18 -7.33
C LEU A 130 -10.38 -8.51 -7.51
N ASP A 131 -9.61 -8.97 -8.49
CA ASP A 131 -8.40 -8.31 -8.95
C ASP A 131 -8.76 -7.18 -9.91
N LEU A 132 -8.70 -5.94 -9.45
CA LEU A 132 -9.10 -4.77 -10.22
C LEU A 132 -8.19 -4.50 -11.41
N ASP A 133 -6.90 -4.75 -11.30
CA ASP A 133 -5.96 -4.55 -12.41
C ASP A 133 -6.20 -5.58 -13.53
N ARG A 134 -6.54 -6.81 -13.15
CA ARG A 134 -6.92 -7.85 -14.11
C ARG A 134 -8.26 -7.53 -14.78
N LEU A 135 -9.22 -7.01 -14.01
CA LEU A 135 -10.52 -6.60 -14.53
C LEU A 135 -10.38 -5.47 -15.54
N ASP A 136 -9.62 -4.42 -15.21
CA ASP A 136 -9.40 -3.29 -16.11
C ASP A 136 -8.72 -3.71 -17.41
N ARG A 137 -7.73 -4.59 -17.35
CA ARG A 137 -7.11 -5.15 -18.56
C ARG A 137 -8.10 -5.92 -19.42
N ALA A 138 -8.91 -6.78 -18.81
CA ALA A 138 -9.91 -7.55 -19.51
C ALA A 138 -10.97 -6.65 -20.18
N LEU A 139 -11.39 -5.58 -19.51
CA LEU A 139 -12.34 -4.60 -20.05
C LEU A 139 -11.73 -3.79 -21.20
N ALA A 140 -10.46 -3.42 -21.12
CA ALA A 140 -9.75 -2.71 -22.19
C ALA A 140 -9.55 -3.56 -23.45
N GLU A 141 -9.38 -4.87 -23.30
CA GLU A 141 -9.19 -5.82 -24.39
C GLU A 141 -10.51 -6.30 -25.02
N THR A 142 -11.65 -6.08 -24.34
CA THR A 142 -12.97 -6.50 -24.84
C THR A 142 -13.61 -5.35 -25.58
N PRO A 143 -13.85 -5.47 -26.92
CA PRO A 143 -14.55 -4.43 -27.68
C PRO A 143 -15.96 -4.24 -27.13
N VAL A 144 -16.32 -3.02 -26.82
CA VAL A 144 -17.69 -2.65 -26.50
C VAL A 144 -18.46 -2.59 -27.82
N THR A 145 -19.32 -3.56 -28.01
CA THR A 145 -20.24 -3.57 -29.14
C THR A 145 -21.54 -2.84 -28.82
#